data_2f013fc713be10d8f90cd7242baf9d4b
#
_entry.id   2f013fc713be10d8f90cd7242baf9d4b
#
_cell.length_a   1.000
_cell.length_b   1.000
_cell.length_c   1.000
_cell.angle_alpha   90.00
_cell.angle_beta   90.00
_cell.angle_gamma   90.00
#
_symmetry.space_group_name_H-M   'P 1'
#
loop_
_entity.id
_entity.type
_entity.pdbx_description
1 polymer ?
#
loop_
_entity_poly.entity_id
_entity_poly.type
_entity_poly.pdbx_seq_one_letter_code
_entity_poly.pdbx_strand_id
1 'polypeptide(L)'
;MNTPNKITIFRIFLVPVFLAVFLLDFRESFLVAAIIFSIGAISDAVDGKLARKHNLITNFGKFLDPIADKMLVTAGLLGFMVVGLCNVWIVLAILVREFVMTSLRLIASAQGVVIPANVFGKIKTVMQMTALISVMVFKAVDVYFPLPFLEIYSNVFLGLTAVMGVVSAVIYYKESKNVIDFSK
;
A
#
# COMPACT_ATOMS: atom_id res chain seq x y z
N MET A 1 5.81 -3.69 -25.28
CA MET A 1 5.32 -3.53 -23.88
C MET A 1 3.84 -3.15 -23.93
N ASN A 2 3.01 -3.90 -23.24
CA ASN A 2 1.58 -3.65 -23.17
C ASN A 2 1.26 -2.43 -22.29
N THR A 3 0.11 -1.78 -22.55
CA THR A 3 -0.31 -0.58 -21.81
C THR A 3 -0.32 -0.78 -20.26
N PRO A 4 -0.83 -1.89 -19.68
CA PRO A 4 -0.75 -2.12 -18.25
C PRO A 4 0.70 -2.08 -17.71
N ASN A 5 1.64 -2.76 -18.37
CA ASN A 5 3.05 -2.78 -17.94
C ASN A 5 3.69 -1.38 -17.94
N LYS A 6 3.31 -0.51 -18.88
CA LYS A 6 3.79 0.89 -18.90
C LYS A 6 3.29 1.66 -17.68
N ILE A 7 2.02 1.45 -17.29
CA ILE A 7 1.43 2.09 -16.10
C ILE A 7 2.13 1.62 -14.83
N THR A 8 2.41 0.33 -14.71
CA THR A 8 3.15 -0.23 -13.55
C THR A 8 4.56 0.37 -13.45
N ILE A 9 5.29 0.46 -14.57
CA ILE A 9 6.62 1.10 -14.59
C ILE A 9 6.54 2.58 -14.23
N PHE A 10 5.57 3.31 -14.81
CA PHE A 10 5.32 4.71 -14.46
C PHE A 10 5.12 4.88 -12.95
N ARG A 11 4.35 3.98 -12.30
CA ARG A 11 4.14 3.99 -10.85
C ARG A 11 5.44 3.79 -10.08
N ILE A 12 6.32 2.88 -10.51
CA ILE A 12 7.62 2.67 -9.86
C ILE A 12 8.46 3.96 -9.89
N PHE A 13 8.48 4.67 -11.02
CA PHE A 13 9.15 5.97 -11.11
C PHE A 13 8.46 7.07 -10.30
N LEU A 14 7.15 6.97 -10.11
CA LEU A 14 6.38 7.93 -9.32
C LEU A 14 6.73 7.86 -7.83
N VAL A 15 7.15 6.68 -7.31
CA VAL A 15 7.49 6.49 -5.88
C VAL A 15 8.62 7.41 -5.42
N PRO A 16 9.81 7.43 -6.04
CA PRO A 16 10.87 8.34 -5.62
C PRO A 16 10.50 9.82 -5.82
N VAL A 17 9.74 10.15 -6.85
CA VAL A 17 9.23 11.52 -7.07
C VAL A 17 8.28 11.91 -5.93
N PHE A 18 7.35 11.04 -5.56
CA PHE A 18 6.47 11.23 -4.40
C PHE A 18 7.26 11.49 -3.13
N LEU A 19 8.21 10.61 -2.81
CA LEU A 19 8.98 10.72 -1.57
C LEU A 19 9.86 11.98 -1.55
N ALA A 20 10.48 12.31 -2.67
CA ALA A 20 11.25 13.56 -2.80
C ALA A 20 10.36 14.77 -2.55
N VAL A 21 9.19 14.88 -3.22
CA VAL A 21 8.26 15.99 -3.02
C VAL A 21 7.74 16.04 -1.58
N PHE A 22 7.44 14.87 -0.99
CA PHE A 22 6.96 14.78 0.39
C PHE A 22 7.97 15.31 1.42
N LEU A 23 9.28 15.11 1.17
CA LEU A 23 10.36 15.50 2.06
C LEU A 23 10.96 16.88 1.74
N LEU A 24 10.58 17.50 0.62
CA LEU A 24 11.01 18.84 0.28
C LEU A 24 10.34 19.89 1.20
N ASP A 25 11.12 20.86 1.64
CA ASP A 25 10.67 21.94 2.52
C ASP A 25 10.09 23.12 1.70
N PHE A 26 8.90 22.91 1.12
CA PHE A 26 8.08 23.98 0.56
C PHE A 26 6.62 23.86 1.02
N ARG A 27 5.94 24.98 1.04
CA ARG A 27 4.66 25.16 1.74
C ARG A 27 3.57 24.16 1.32
N GLU A 28 3.50 23.83 0.04
CA GLU A 28 2.48 22.95 -0.56
C GLU A 28 2.95 21.50 -0.73
N SER A 29 4.14 21.13 -0.22
CA SER A 29 4.78 19.82 -0.44
C SER A 29 3.86 18.65 -0.08
N PHE A 30 3.18 18.72 1.07
CA PHE A 30 2.28 17.66 1.52
C PHE A 30 1.02 17.53 0.65
N LEU A 31 0.49 18.64 0.14
CA LEU A 31 -0.66 18.62 -0.76
C LEU A 31 -0.27 18.04 -2.12
N VAL A 32 0.85 18.48 -2.69
CA VAL A 32 1.37 17.94 -3.95
C VAL A 32 1.70 16.46 -3.82
N ALA A 33 2.32 16.07 -2.72
CA ALA A 33 2.60 14.66 -2.42
C ALA A 33 1.31 13.83 -2.30
N ALA A 34 0.25 14.34 -1.65
CA ALA A 34 -1.06 13.67 -1.57
C ALA A 34 -1.68 13.46 -2.96
N ILE A 35 -1.55 14.44 -3.87
CA ILE A 35 -2.01 14.32 -5.25
C ILE A 35 -1.22 13.25 -6.00
N ILE A 36 0.12 13.27 -5.92
CA ILE A 36 1.00 12.30 -6.55
C ILE A 36 0.68 10.88 -6.05
N PHE A 37 0.55 10.71 -4.72
CA PHE A 37 0.18 9.44 -4.11
C PHE A 37 -1.18 8.94 -4.60
N SER A 38 -2.18 9.82 -4.68
CA SER A 38 -3.52 9.49 -5.16
C SER A 38 -3.51 9.06 -6.63
N ILE A 39 -2.73 9.73 -7.49
CA ILE A 39 -2.54 9.34 -8.88
C ILE A 39 -1.92 7.93 -8.96
N GLY A 40 -0.90 7.64 -8.16
CA GLY A 40 -0.29 6.31 -8.08
C GLY A 40 -1.27 5.23 -7.64
N ALA A 41 -2.07 5.50 -6.61
CA ALA A 41 -3.09 4.57 -6.10
C ALA A 41 -4.23 4.32 -7.09
N ILE A 42 -4.70 5.36 -7.80
CA ILE A 42 -5.74 5.24 -8.83
C ILE A 42 -5.19 4.48 -10.05
N SER A 43 -3.94 4.75 -10.45
CA SER A 43 -3.29 4.07 -11.56
C SER A 43 -3.26 2.56 -11.37
N ASP A 44 -3.02 2.07 -10.14
CA ASP A 44 -3.09 0.65 -9.78
C ASP A 44 -4.48 0.04 -10.00
N ALA A 45 -5.52 0.75 -9.57
CA ALA A 45 -6.90 0.29 -9.77
C ALA A 45 -7.31 0.24 -11.26
N VAL A 46 -6.74 1.15 -12.07
CA VAL A 46 -7.03 1.25 -13.51
C VAL A 46 -6.30 0.17 -14.29
N ASP A 47 -4.99 -0.01 -14.09
CA ASP A 47 -4.21 -1.00 -14.83
C ASP A 47 -4.68 -2.43 -14.54
N GLY A 48 -4.99 -2.76 -13.30
CA GLY A 48 -5.55 -4.05 -12.92
C GLY A 48 -6.91 -4.33 -13.55
N LYS A 49 -7.78 -3.32 -13.74
CA LYS A 49 -9.04 -3.47 -14.47
C LYS A 49 -8.81 -3.62 -15.97
N LEU A 50 -7.90 -2.83 -16.54
CA LEU A 50 -7.58 -2.84 -17.97
C LEU A 50 -6.95 -4.16 -18.40
N ALA A 51 -5.99 -4.68 -17.61
CA ALA A 51 -5.32 -5.95 -17.87
C ALA A 51 -6.32 -7.12 -17.91
N ARG A 52 -7.27 -7.15 -16.95
CA ARG A 52 -8.33 -8.18 -16.91
C ARG A 52 -9.32 -8.07 -18.06
N LYS A 53 -9.76 -6.84 -18.40
CA LYS A 53 -10.76 -6.61 -19.45
C LYS A 53 -10.23 -7.00 -20.84
N HIS A 54 -8.95 -6.82 -21.12
CA HIS A 54 -8.36 -7.03 -22.45
C HIS A 54 -7.50 -8.30 -22.54
N ASN A 55 -7.48 -9.15 -21.51
CA ASN A 55 -6.60 -10.35 -21.43
C ASN A 55 -5.12 -10.06 -21.72
N LEU A 56 -4.64 -8.86 -21.34
CA LEU A 56 -3.27 -8.40 -21.57
C LEU A 56 -2.34 -8.77 -20.39
N ILE A 57 -2.60 -9.90 -19.74
CA ILE A 57 -1.84 -10.37 -18.59
C ILE A 57 -0.49 -10.93 -19.07
N THR A 58 0.61 -10.34 -18.63
CA THR A 58 1.97 -10.80 -18.94
C THR A 58 2.64 -11.37 -17.70
N ASN A 59 3.60 -12.29 -17.87
CA ASN A 59 4.40 -12.81 -16.75
C ASN A 59 5.19 -11.68 -16.05
N PHE A 60 5.68 -10.71 -16.82
CA PHE A 60 6.37 -9.54 -16.30
C PHE A 60 5.45 -8.65 -15.44
N GLY A 61 4.22 -8.37 -15.89
CA GLY A 61 3.24 -7.61 -15.12
C GLY A 61 2.86 -8.34 -13.83
N LYS A 62 2.59 -9.65 -13.88
CA LYS A 62 2.29 -10.46 -12.69
C LYS A 62 3.36 -10.38 -11.60
N PHE A 63 4.63 -10.19 -11.99
CA PHE A 63 5.75 -10.05 -11.06
C PHE A 63 5.92 -8.60 -10.57
N LEU A 64 5.77 -7.62 -11.47
CA LEU A 64 6.01 -6.20 -11.16
C LEU A 64 4.87 -5.56 -10.34
N ASP A 65 3.61 -5.90 -10.63
CA ASP A 65 2.44 -5.30 -9.99
C ASP A 65 2.47 -5.42 -8.45
N PRO A 66 2.72 -6.61 -7.85
CA PRO A 66 2.81 -6.73 -6.40
C PRO A 66 3.95 -5.92 -5.77
N ILE A 67 5.00 -5.64 -6.53
CA ILE A 67 6.15 -4.84 -6.06
C ILE A 67 5.77 -3.35 -6.09
N ALA A 68 5.28 -2.87 -7.23
CA ALA A 68 4.91 -1.48 -7.43
C ALA A 68 3.85 -0.99 -6.43
N ASP A 69 2.81 -1.82 -6.18
CA ASP A 69 1.76 -1.57 -5.19
C ASP A 69 2.34 -1.32 -3.78
N LYS A 70 3.29 -2.16 -3.37
CA LYS A 70 3.90 -2.03 -2.04
C LYS A 70 4.91 -0.90 -1.92
N MET A 71 5.62 -0.57 -3.00
CA MET A 71 6.61 0.51 -2.98
C MET A 71 5.97 1.85 -2.62
N LEU A 72 4.81 2.18 -3.20
CA LEU A 72 4.13 3.45 -2.95
C LEU A 72 3.67 3.57 -1.49
N VAL A 73 3.03 2.52 -0.96
CA VAL A 73 2.58 2.46 0.44
C VAL A 73 3.78 2.53 1.40
N THR A 74 4.83 1.76 1.11
CA THR A 74 6.06 1.77 1.91
C THR A 74 6.68 3.16 1.96
N ALA A 75 6.79 3.84 0.81
CA ALA A 75 7.32 5.20 0.75
C ALA A 75 6.47 6.19 1.58
N GLY A 76 5.14 6.08 1.53
CA GLY A 76 4.25 6.90 2.36
C GLY A 76 4.45 6.68 3.86
N LEU A 77 4.53 5.42 4.30
CA LEU A 77 4.77 5.08 5.71
C LEU A 77 6.14 5.53 6.19
N LEU A 78 7.19 5.35 5.38
CA LEU A 78 8.54 5.81 5.70
C LEU A 78 8.61 7.34 5.74
N GLY A 79 7.94 8.03 4.81
CA GLY A 79 7.82 9.49 4.84
C GLY A 79 7.16 9.97 6.13
N PHE A 80 6.06 9.35 6.57
CA PHE A 80 5.40 9.70 7.83
C PHE A 80 6.30 9.48 9.05
N MET A 81 7.09 8.39 9.04
CA MET A 81 8.05 8.13 10.11
C MET A 81 9.13 9.22 10.19
N VAL A 82 9.65 9.66 9.04
CA VAL A 82 10.67 10.72 8.98
C VAL A 82 10.16 12.04 9.52
N VAL A 83 8.90 12.41 9.23
CA VAL A 83 8.31 13.67 9.71
C VAL A 83 7.60 13.54 11.07
N GLY A 84 7.79 12.42 11.79
CA GLY A 84 7.26 12.22 13.14
C GLY A 84 5.75 11.94 13.22
N LEU A 85 5.09 11.64 12.10
CA LEU A 85 3.64 11.37 12.05
C LEU A 85 3.27 9.91 12.29
N CYS A 86 4.21 8.99 12.32
CA CYS A 86 3.93 7.56 12.55
C CYS A 86 5.04 6.90 13.36
N ASN A 87 4.62 6.09 14.34
CA ASN A 87 5.54 5.31 15.16
C ASN A 87 6.15 4.17 14.34
N VAL A 88 7.46 3.93 14.51
CA VAL A 88 8.22 2.88 13.82
C VAL A 88 7.62 1.48 13.99
N TRP A 89 7.04 1.16 15.15
CA TRP A 89 6.44 -0.15 15.39
C TRP A 89 5.17 -0.38 14.60
N ILE A 90 4.37 0.68 14.35
CA ILE A 90 3.18 0.62 13.48
C ILE A 90 3.61 0.37 12.04
N VAL A 91 4.63 1.10 11.56
CA VAL A 91 5.20 0.92 10.22
C VAL A 91 5.71 -0.51 10.05
N LEU A 92 6.51 -0.98 11.01
CA LEU A 92 7.06 -2.35 10.98
C LEU A 92 5.94 -3.41 10.92
N ALA A 93 4.92 -3.29 11.77
CA ALA A 93 3.79 -4.23 11.81
C ALA A 93 3.05 -4.28 10.46
N ILE A 94 2.79 -3.11 9.85
CA ILE A 94 2.15 -3.03 8.53
C ILE A 94 3.03 -3.69 7.47
N LEU A 95 4.32 -3.35 7.40
CA LEU A 95 5.24 -3.87 6.38
C LEU A 95 5.45 -5.38 6.50
N VAL A 96 5.72 -5.90 7.71
CA VAL A 96 5.88 -7.34 7.95
C VAL A 96 4.64 -8.08 7.47
N ARG A 97 3.45 -7.62 7.85
CA ARG A 97 2.20 -8.22 7.39
C ARG A 97 2.06 -8.17 5.87
N GLU A 98 2.38 -7.05 5.22
CA GLU A 98 2.29 -6.94 3.75
C GLU A 98 3.19 -7.95 3.05
N PHE A 99 4.42 -8.09 3.51
CA PHE A 99 5.37 -9.05 2.91
C PHE A 99 4.95 -10.49 3.17
N VAL A 100 4.59 -10.85 4.40
CA VAL A 100 4.11 -12.20 4.73
C VAL A 100 2.91 -12.60 3.88
N MET A 101 1.91 -11.73 3.76
CA MET A 101 0.71 -12.03 2.97
C MET A 101 0.99 -12.15 1.48
N THR A 102 1.96 -11.40 0.97
CA THR A 102 2.36 -11.50 -0.43
C THR A 102 3.11 -12.80 -0.69
N SER A 103 4.04 -13.16 0.20
CA SER A 103 4.79 -14.41 0.11
C SER A 103 3.86 -15.63 0.16
N LEU A 104 2.89 -15.65 1.07
CA LEU A 104 1.90 -16.72 1.15
C LEU A 104 1.09 -16.86 -0.15
N ARG A 105 0.67 -15.73 -0.75
CA ARG A 105 -0.05 -15.77 -2.03
C ARG A 105 0.83 -16.24 -3.19
N LEU A 106 2.10 -15.88 -3.21
CA LEU A 106 3.04 -16.33 -4.22
C LEU A 106 3.27 -17.84 -4.12
N ILE A 107 3.47 -18.38 -2.91
CA ILE A 107 3.61 -19.83 -2.67
C ILE A 107 2.34 -20.57 -3.12
N ALA A 108 1.16 -20.12 -2.71
CA ALA A 108 -0.10 -20.72 -3.13
C ALA A 108 -0.25 -20.73 -4.65
N SER A 109 0.04 -19.61 -5.31
CA SER A 109 -0.02 -19.50 -6.77
C SER A 109 0.97 -20.42 -7.48
N ALA A 110 2.17 -20.59 -6.94
CA ALA A 110 3.18 -21.51 -7.47
C ALA A 110 2.73 -22.99 -7.40
N GLN A 111 1.92 -23.33 -6.38
CA GLN A 111 1.30 -24.67 -6.24
C GLN A 111 -0.01 -24.81 -7.02
N GLY A 112 -0.38 -23.83 -7.84
CA GLY A 112 -1.64 -23.84 -8.60
C GLY A 112 -2.90 -23.61 -7.76
N VAL A 113 -2.74 -23.21 -6.49
CA VAL A 113 -3.84 -22.95 -5.56
C VAL A 113 -4.20 -21.46 -5.58
N VAL A 114 -5.46 -21.14 -5.84
CA VAL A 114 -5.99 -19.77 -5.81
C VAL A 114 -6.79 -19.59 -4.53
N ILE A 115 -6.22 -18.86 -3.56
CA ILE A 115 -6.94 -18.52 -2.34
C ILE A 115 -7.61 -17.15 -2.52
N PRO A 116 -8.94 -17.05 -2.42
CA PRO A 116 -9.64 -15.79 -2.61
C PRO A 116 -9.29 -14.77 -1.52
N ALA A 117 -9.29 -13.50 -1.87
CA ALA A 117 -9.08 -12.44 -0.90
C ALA A 117 -10.28 -12.35 0.05
N ASN A 118 -10.03 -12.44 1.36
CA ASN A 118 -11.08 -12.27 2.37
C ASN A 118 -11.55 -10.79 2.46
N VAL A 119 -12.75 -10.59 3.00
CA VAL A 119 -13.36 -9.26 3.14
C VAL A 119 -12.51 -8.34 4.02
N PHE A 120 -11.93 -8.87 5.11
CA PHE A 120 -11.08 -8.11 6.02
C PHE A 120 -9.82 -7.57 5.33
N GLY A 121 -9.24 -8.32 4.38
CA GLY A 121 -8.12 -7.86 3.58
C GLY A 121 -8.48 -6.69 2.66
N LYS A 122 -9.69 -6.68 2.09
CA LYS A 122 -10.19 -5.56 1.26
C LYS A 122 -10.43 -4.31 2.11
N ILE A 123 -11.12 -4.46 3.25
CA ILE A 123 -11.38 -3.37 4.19
C ILE A 123 -10.05 -2.74 4.66
N LYS A 124 -9.09 -3.57 5.07
CA LYS A 124 -7.76 -3.11 5.48
C LYS A 124 -7.09 -2.25 4.40
N THR A 125 -7.12 -2.68 3.14
CA THR A 125 -6.48 -1.94 2.05
C THR A 125 -7.14 -0.56 1.85
N VAL A 126 -8.47 -0.51 1.85
CA VAL A 126 -9.21 0.76 1.76
C VAL A 126 -8.90 1.67 2.95
N MET A 127 -8.93 1.14 4.17
CA MET A 127 -8.59 1.90 5.38
C MET A 127 -7.16 2.45 5.32
N GLN A 128 -6.20 1.67 4.88
CA GLN A 128 -4.80 2.08 4.79
C GLN A 128 -4.60 3.20 3.76
N MET A 129 -5.18 3.07 2.56
CA MET A 129 -5.11 4.13 1.54
C MET A 129 -5.79 5.41 2.02
N THR A 130 -6.97 5.30 2.66
CA THR A 130 -7.67 6.44 3.24
C THR A 130 -6.85 7.10 4.35
N ALA A 131 -6.23 6.31 5.24
CA ALA A 131 -5.37 6.82 6.30
C ALA A 131 -4.19 7.62 5.73
N LEU A 132 -3.46 7.04 4.76
CA LEU A 132 -2.31 7.71 4.14
C LEU A 132 -2.70 9.04 3.48
N ILE A 133 -3.76 9.05 2.67
CA ILE A 133 -4.21 10.26 1.98
C ILE A 133 -4.72 11.31 2.98
N SER A 134 -5.55 10.91 3.95
CA SER A 134 -6.12 11.86 4.93
C SER A 134 -5.04 12.49 5.81
N VAL A 135 -4.04 11.73 6.25
CA VAL A 135 -2.92 12.28 7.04
C VAL A 135 -2.10 13.27 6.22
N MET A 136 -1.84 13.00 4.93
CA MET A 136 -1.15 13.97 4.05
C MET A 136 -1.96 15.25 3.87
N VAL A 137 -3.28 15.14 3.67
CA VAL A 137 -4.17 16.31 3.52
C VAL A 137 -4.22 17.11 4.82
N PHE A 138 -4.36 16.45 5.97
CA PHE A 138 -4.35 17.15 7.26
C PHE A 138 -2.97 17.78 7.56
N LYS A 139 -1.87 17.13 7.15
CA LYS A 139 -0.55 17.73 7.26
C LYS A 139 -0.40 18.96 6.36
N ALA A 140 -0.99 18.95 5.17
CA ALA A 140 -1.02 20.14 4.32
C ALA A 140 -1.85 21.28 4.95
N VAL A 141 -2.94 20.96 5.66
CA VAL A 141 -3.72 21.96 6.43
C VAL A 141 -2.97 22.45 7.65
N ASP A 142 -2.24 21.57 8.35
CA ASP A 142 -1.43 21.87 9.54
C ASP A 142 -0.38 22.94 9.30
N VAL A 143 0.12 23.07 8.07
CA VAL A 143 1.06 24.13 7.64
C VAL A 143 0.41 25.53 7.76
N TYR A 144 -0.90 25.64 7.60
CA TYR A 144 -1.64 26.91 7.66
C TYR A 144 -2.38 27.11 8.99
N PHE A 145 -2.89 26.01 9.53
CA PHE A 145 -3.67 25.97 10.76
C PHE A 145 -3.17 24.82 11.63
N PRO A 146 -2.37 25.11 12.69
CA PRO A 146 -1.78 24.08 13.53
C PRO A 146 -2.81 23.08 14.07
N LEU A 147 -2.61 21.80 13.83
CA LEU A 147 -3.46 20.70 14.24
C LEU A 147 -2.76 19.82 15.30
N PRO A 148 -2.86 20.17 16.60
CA PRO A 148 -2.11 19.49 17.66
C PRO A 148 -2.46 18.00 17.83
N PHE A 149 -3.59 17.56 17.28
CA PHE A 149 -4.06 16.18 17.31
C PHE A 149 -3.52 15.32 16.15
N LEU A 150 -2.82 15.89 15.18
CA LEU A 150 -2.48 15.22 13.92
C LEU A 150 -1.62 13.99 14.12
N GLU A 151 -0.62 14.03 15.01
CA GLU A 151 0.21 12.87 15.33
C GLU A 151 -0.62 11.74 15.95
N ILE A 152 -1.49 12.07 16.90
CA ILE A 152 -2.39 11.09 17.55
C ILE A 152 -3.34 10.49 16.51
N TYR A 153 -3.96 11.33 15.67
CA TYR A 153 -4.84 10.89 14.59
C TYR A 153 -4.13 9.90 13.66
N SER A 154 -2.93 10.25 13.20
CA SER A 154 -2.13 9.42 12.31
C SER A 154 -1.79 8.06 12.95
N ASN A 155 -1.25 8.07 14.17
CA ASN A 155 -0.87 6.85 14.88
C ASN A 155 -2.09 5.96 15.19
N VAL A 156 -3.22 6.52 15.60
CA VAL A 156 -4.46 5.76 15.87
C VAL A 156 -5.00 5.15 14.58
N PHE A 157 -5.12 5.94 13.51
CA PHE A 157 -5.71 5.45 12.27
C PHE A 157 -4.82 4.39 11.59
N LEU A 158 -3.50 4.62 11.51
CA LEU A 158 -2.55 3.64 10.99
C LEU A 158 -2.42 2.41 11.92
N GLY A 159 -2.49 2.60 13.23
CA GLY A 159 -2.54 1.52 14.21
C GLY A 159 -3.76 0.61 14.02
N LEU A 160 -4.93 1.18 13.78
CA LEU A 160 -6.14 0.41 13.44
C LEU A 160 -5.96 -0.38 12.14
N THR A 161 -5.31 0.21 11.12
CA THR A 161 -5.01 -0.55 9.88
C THR A 161 -4.02 -1.69 10.12
N ALA A 162 -3.04 -1.51 11.02
CA ALA A 162 -2.12 -2.58 11.41
C ALA A 162 -2.87 -3.73 12.09
N VAL A 163 -3.73 -3.43 13.08
CA VAL A 163 -4.55 -4.43 13.78
C VAL A 163 -5.44 -5.19 12.81
N MET A 164 -6.19 -4.49 11.95
CA MET A 164 -7.02 -5.11 10.91
C MET A 164 -6.19 -5.96 9.95
N GLY A 165 -4.97 -5.53 9.65
CA GLY A 165 -4.01 -6.28 8.86
C GLY A 165 -3.65 -7.62 9.52
N VAL A 166 -3.30 -7.61 10.80
CA VAL A 166 -2.97 -8.83 11.56
C VAL A 166 -4.17 -9.77 11.62
N VAL A 167 -5.36 -9.27 11.97
CA VAL A 167 -6.59 -10.07 11.98
C VAL A 167 -6.83 -10.74 10.63
N SER A 168 -6.74 -9.98 9.54
CA SER A 168 -6.88 -10.51 8.17
C SER A 168 -5.82 -11.58 7.85
N ALA A 169 -4.58 -11.41 8.31
CA ALA A 169 -3.51 -12.38 8.08
C ALA A 169 -3.75 -13.68 8.84
N VAL A 170 -4.19 -13.61 10.10
CA VAL A 170 -4.52 -14.81 10.91
C VAL A 170 -5.67 -15.60 10.27
N ILE A 171 -6.73 -14.92 9.84
CA ILE A 171 -7.86 -15.58 9.16
C ILE A 171 -7.37 -16.26 7.87
N TYR A 172 -6.62 -15.54 7.04
CA TYR A 172 -6.09 -16.08 5.79
C TYR A 172 -5.18 -17.29 6.03
N TYR A 173 -4.29 -17.23 7.03
CA TYR A 173 -3.42 -18.35 7.39
C TYR A 173 -4.23 -19.58 7.83
N LYS A 174 -5.27 -19.41 8.64
CA LYS A 174 -6.15 -20.51 9.06
C LYS A 174 -6.87 -21.18 7.88
N GLU A 175 -7.31 -20.38 6.90
CA GLU A 175 -7.96 -20.87 5.68
C GLU A 175 -6.96 -21.56 4.74
N SER A 176 -5.72 -21.08 4.70
CA SER A 176 -4.70 -21.55 3.75
C SER A 176 -3.88 -22.75 4.23
N LYS A 177 -3.74 -22.96 5.55
CA LYS A 177 -2.85 -23.99 6.11
C LYS A 177 -3.19 -25.42 5.68
N ASN A 178 -4.47 -25.69 5.32
CA ASN A 178 -4.92 -27.01 4.89
C ASN A 178 -4.83 -27.20 3.35
N VAL A 179 -4.47 -26.15 2.62
CA VAL A 179 -4.50 -26.11 1.14
C VAL A 179 -3.10 -25.89 0.58
N ILE A 180 -2.22 -25.24 1.34
CA ILE A 180 -0.82 -25.01 0.96
C ILE A 180 0.05 -26.10 1.60
N ASP A 181 0.82 -26.79 0.76
CA ASP A 181 1.87 -27.71 1.24
C ASP A 181 3.14 -26.89 1.55
N PHE A 182 3.45 -26.75 2.85
CA PHE A 182 4.64 -26.04 3.33
C PHE A 182 5.91 -26.91 3.35
N SER A 183 5.82 -28.18 2.93
CA SER A 183 6.95 -29.12 2.93
C SER A 183 7.66 -29.25 1.58
N LYS A 184 7.13 -28.58 0.55
CA LYS A 184 7.70 -28.56 -0.82
C LYS A 184 8.44 -27.30 -1.15
#